data_8c80cd4586e25ab5773ee7832a60e83a
#
_entry.id   8c80cd4586e25ab5773ee7832a60e83a
#
_cell.length_a   1.000
_cell.length_b   1.000
_cell.length_c   1.000
_cell.angle_alpha   90.00
_cell.angle_beta   90.00
_cell.angle_gamma   90.00
#
_symmetry.space_group_name_H-M   'P 1'
#
loop_
_entity.id
_entity.type
_entity.pdbx_description
1 polymer ?
#
loop_
_entity_poly.entity_id
_entity_poly.type
_entity_poly.pdbx_seq_one_letter_code
_entity_poly.pdbx_strand_id
1 'polypeptide(L)'
;MKKQKIQFIVILIVLAVLIAATFGMKWYNKNKEEEKTAEEEASTIYISKVDVDTITAFSYEVDHVTYTFTKDGDTWTYDGDTSLDMDEEAIDSMLSTLSSLTAIEEISDYTDLKEFGFDQPEDLISYTTSEGSVSLFVGNKNDTLNAY
;
A
#
# COMPACT_ATOMS: atom_id res chain seq x y z
N MET A 1 28.98 -50.64 -27.66
CA MET A 1 27.59 -50.40 -27.26
C MET A 1 27.38 -50.17 -25.72
N LYS A 2 28.02 -50.97 -24.84
CA LYS A 2 27.86 -50.82 -23.37
C LYS A 2 28.40 -49.47 -22.80
N LYS A 3 29.57 -49.01 -23.28
CA LYS A 3 30.18 -47.74 -22.80
C LYS A 3 29.36 -46.48 -23.14
N GLN A 4 28.75 -46.43 -24.30
CA GLN A 4 27.90 -45.31 -24.71
C GLN A 4 26.59 -45.24 -23.88
N LYS A 5 25.99 -46.36 -23.52
CA LYS A 5 24.81 -46.42 -22.66
C LYS A 5 25.12 -45.91 -21.26
N ILE A 6 26.28 -46.23 -20.70
CA ILE A 6 26.73 -45.77 -19.38
C ILE A 6 26.96 -44.26 -19.40
N GLN A 7 27.60 -43.70 -20.43
CA GLN A 7 27.80 -42.27 -20.58
C GLN A 7 26.47 -41.51 -20.67
N PHE A 8 25.50 -42.07 -21.40
CA PHE A 8 24.16 -41.45 -21.51
C PHE A 8 23.42 -41.44 -20.18
N ILE A 9 23.52 -42.49 -19.38
CA ILE A 9 22.95 -42.58 -18.04
C ILE A 9 23.58 -41.55 -17.08
N VAL A 10 24.91 -41.41 -17.13
CA VAL A 10 25.63 -40.43 -16.31
C VAL A 10 25.21 -39.02 -16.66
N ILE A 11 25.07 -38.66 -17.93
CA ILE A 11 24.59 -37.33 -18.37
C ILE A 11 23.16 -37.07 -17.87
N LEU A 12 22.26 -38.05 -17.94
CA LEU A 12 20.91 -37.94 -17.45
C LEU A 12 20.86 -37.70 -15.93
N ILE A 13 21.70 -38.38 -15.16
CA ILE A 13 21.79 -38.19 -13.71
C ILE A 13 22.30 -36.80 -13.38
N VAL A 14 23.35 -36.31 -14.06
CA VAL A 14 23.88 -34.97 -13.86
C VAL A 14 22.82 -33.92 -14.21
N LEU A 15 22.07 -34.09 -15.28
CA LEU A 15 20.99 -33.21 -15.69
C LEU A 15 19.86 -33.18 -14.63
N ALA A 16 19.48 -34.34 -14.11
CA ALA A 16 18.46 -34.43 -13.05
C ALA A 16 18.89 -33.72 -11.75
N VAL A 17 20.16 -33.84 -11.36
CA VAL A 17 20.73 -33.17 -10.20
C VAL A 17 20.73 -31.63 -10.40
N LEU A 18 21.10 -31.15 -11.60
CA LEU A 18 21.05 -29.70 -11.91
C LEU A 18 19.62 -29.16 -11.89
N ILE A 19 18.65 -29.89 -12.40
CA ILE A 19 17.25 -29.53 -12.34
C ILE A 19 16.77 -29.47 -10.88
N ALA A 20 17.07 -30.49 -10.08
CA ALA A 20 16.71 -30.50 -8.66
C ALA A 20 17.35 -29.35 -7.88
N ALA A 21 18.62 -29.02 -8.17
CA ALA A 21 19.30 -27.89 -7.55
C ALA A 21 18.66 -26.53 -7.90
N THR A 22 18.25 -26.33 -9.16
CA THR A 22 17.57 -25.09 -9.59
C THR A 22 16.19 -24.95 -8.97
N PHE A 23 15.43 -26.02 -8.88
CA PHE A 23 14.13 -26.03 -8.20
C PHE A 23 14.28 -25.82 -6.69
N GLY A 24 15.25 -26.46 -6.05
CA GLY A 24 15.56 -26.28 -4.64
C GLY A 24 15.95 -24.84 -4.29
N MET A 25 16.79 -24.19 -5.12
CA MET A 25 17.18 -22.80 -4.94
C MET A 25 15.99 -21.83 -5.14
N LYS A 26 15.16 -22.07 -6.14
CA LYS A 26 13.95 -21.25 -6.35
C LYS A 26 12.97 -21.35 -5.18
N TRP A 27 12.75 -22.55 -4.67
CA TRP A 27 11.87 -22.78 -3.51
C TRP A 27 12.43 -22.16 -2.24
N TYR A 28 13.75 -22.27 -2.00
CA TYR A 28 14.42 -21.67 -0.86
C TYR A 28 14.40 -20.13 -0.90
N ASN A 29 14.65 -19.53 -2.07
CA ASN A 29 14.58 -18.08 -2.24
C ASN A 29 13.15 -17.57 -2.07
N LYS A 30 12.16 -18.25 -2.62
CA LYS A 30 10.75 -17.89 -2.46
C LYS A 30 10.33 -17.89 -0.99
N ASN A 31 10.66 -18.91 -0.22
CA ASN A 31 10.37 -18.97 1.21
C ASN A 31 11.07 -17.86 2.00
N LYS A 32 12.31 -17.50 1.63
CA LYS A 32 13.03 -16.38 2.26
C LYS A 32 12.43 -15.00 1.93
N GLU A 33 11.91 -14.84 0.72
CA GLU A 33 11.20 -13.62 0.32
C GLU A 33 9.87 -13.51 1.05
N GLU A 34 9.11 -14.60 1.17
CA GLU A 34 7.86 -14.66 1.92
C GLU A 34 8.08 -14.38 3.43
N GLU A 35 9.13 -14.94 4.06
CA GLU A 35 9.50 -14.65 5.45
C GLU A 35 9.89 -13.18 5.65
N LYS A 36 10.71 -12.60 4.76
CA LYS A 36 11.08 -11.18 4.82
C LYS A 36 9.87 -10.26 4.65
N THR A 37 9.02 -10.55 3.69
CA THR A 37 7.80 -9.75 3.47
C THR A 37 6.88 -9.83 4.67
N ALA A 38 6.73 -10.99 5.29
CA ALA A 38 5.93 -11.16 6.51
C ALA A 38 6.53 -10.43 7.73
N GLU A 39 7.87 -10.41 7.88
CA GLU A 39 8.54 -9.66 8.95
C GLU A 39 8.46 -8.14 8.70
N GLU A 40 8.62 -7.67 7.47
CA GLU A 40 8.47 -6.28 7.09
C GLU A 40 7.02 -5.80 7.27
N GLU A 41 6.03 -6.58 6.85
CA GLU A 41 4.61 -6.26 7.09
C GLU A 41 4.25 -6.25 8.58
N ALA A 42 4.79 -7.18 9.38
CA ALA A 42 4.54 -7.24 10.81
C ALA A 42 5.16 -6.07 11.59
N SER A 43 6.22 -5.44 11.05
CA SER A 43 6.88 -4.27 11.65
C SER A 43 6.36 -2.95 11.11
N THR A 44 5.56 -2.95 10.05
CA THR A 44 5.03 -1.74 9.42
C THR A 44 3.80 -1.25 10.18
N ILE A 45 3.84 0.01 10.61
CA ILE A 45 2.69 0.69 11.22
C ILE A 45 1.83 1.28 10.10
N TYR A 46 0.65 0.72 9.88
CA TYR A 46 -0.29 1.24 8.90
C TYR A 46 -1.23 2.26 9.54
N ILE A 47 -1.27 3.47 8.97
CA ILE A 47 -2.29 4.48 9.26
C ILE A 47 -3.59 4.12 8.53
N SER A 48 -3.44 3.67 7.28
CA SER A 48 -4.52 3.18 6.44
C SER A 48 -4.06 1.94 5.67
N LYS A 49 -4.88 0.88 5.71
CA LYS A 49 -4.70 -0.33 4.90
C LYS A 49 -6.08 -0.74 4.41
N VAL A 50 -6.42 -0.36 3.18
CA VAL A 50 -7.73 -0.59 2.56
C VAL A 50 -7.55 -1.05 1.12
N ASP A 51 -8.45 -1.87 0.63
CA ASP A 51 -8.50 -2.23 -0.78
C ASP A 51 -9.07 -1.05 -1.59
N VAL A 52 -8.29 -0.50 -2.51
CA VAL A 52 -8.66 0.64 -3.38
C VAL A 52 -9.98 0.40 -4.08
N ASP A 53 -10.23 -0.83 -4.54
CA ASP A 53 -11.44 -1.18 -5.27
C ASP A 53 -12.72 -1.07 -4.42
N THR A 54 -12.58 -1.05 -3.09
CA THR A 54 -13.70 -0.88 -2.15
C THR A 54 -14.06 0.57 -1.86
N ILE A 55 -13.21 1.53 -2.26
CA ILE A 55 -13.44 2.95 -2.02
C ILE A 55 -14.49 3.47 -2.99
N THR A 56 -15.57 4.02 -2.45
CA THR A 56 -16.71 4.55 -3.22
C THR A 56 -16.81 6.08 -3.21
N ALA A 57 -16.14 6.72 -2.26
CA ALA A 57 -16.03 8.18 -2.20
C ALA A 57 -14.76 8.57 -1.46
N PHE A 58 -14.20 9.70 -1.78
CA PHE A 58 -13.14 10.33 -1.00
C PHE A 58 -13.30 11.85 -1.00
N SER A 59 -12.72 12.50 -0.01
CA SER A 59 -12.67 13.96 0.08
C SER A 59 -11.36 14.41 0.70
N TYR A 60 -10.96 15.62 0.36
CA TYR A 60 -9.86 16.30 1.04
C TYR A 60 -10.20 17.77 1.21
N GLU A 61 -9.62 18.37 2.25
CA GLU A 61 -9.78 19.79 2.55
C GLU A 61 -8.45 20.51 2.31
N VAL A 62 -8.51 21.65 1.62
CA VAL A 62 -7.38 22.55 1.37
C VAL A 62 -7.90 23.98 1.54
N ASP A 63 -7.22 24.79 2.33
CA ASP A 63 -7.60 26.19 2.61
C ASP A 63 -9.05 26.32 3.08
N HIS A 64 -9.52 25.39 3.92
CA HIS A 64 -10.92 25.30 4.43
C HIS A 64 -11.97 25.06 3.33
N VAL A 65 -11.57 24.59 2.17
CA VAL A 65 -12.47 24.15 1.10
C VAL A 65 -12.40 22.63 0.97
N THR A 66 -13.53 21.98 1.13
CA THR A 66 -13.65 20.54 0.98
C THR A 66 -13.97 20.19 -0.47
N TYR A 67 -13.17 19.31 -1.04
CA TYR A 67 -13.36 18.71 -2.36
C TYR A 67 -13.81 17.26 -2.18
N THR A 68 -15.00 16.95 -2.67
CA THR A 68 -15.58 15.60 -2.54
C THR A 68 -15.73 14.95 -3.90
N PHE A 69 -15.38 13.69 -3.98
CA PHE A 69 -15.43 12.88 -5.18
C PHE A 69 -16.19 11.59 -4.88
N THR A 70 -17.08 11.23 -5.78
CA THR A 70 -17.90 10.03 -5.66
C THR A 70 -17.74 9.15 -6.90
N LYS A 71 -17.66 7.84 -6.67
CA LYS A 71 -17.57 6.83 -7.74
C LYS A 71 -18.95 6.43 -8.21
N ASP A 72 -19.26 6.63 -9.49
CA ASP A 72 -20.48 6.14 -10.13
C ASP A 72 -20.10 5.05 -11.16
N GLY A 73 -20.37 3.80 -10.80
CA GLY A 73 -19.87 2.65 -11.54
C GLY A 73 -18.35 2.58 -11.50
N ASP A 74 -17.69 2.73 -12.65
CA ASP A 74 -16.25 2.71 -12.80
C ASP A 74 -15.63 4.12 -12.94
N THR A 75 -16.45 5.18 -12.86
CA THR A 75 -16.02 6.55 -13.15
C THR A 75 -16.11 7.42 -11.90
N TRP A 76 -15.10 8.26 -11.70
CA TRP A 76 -15.09 9.25 -10.64
C TRP A 76 -15.74 10.57 -11.09
N THR A 77 -16.49 11.20 -10.20
CA THR A 77 -17.10 12.52 -10.42
C THR A 77 -16.77 13.45 -9.26
N TYR A 78 -16.54 14.72 -9.57
CA TYR A 78 -16.42 15.78 -8.57
C TYR A 78 -17.80 16.30 -8.21
N ASP A 79 -18.16 16.26 -6.92
CA ASP A 79 -19.50 16.64 -6.46
C ASP A 79 -19.80 18.13 -6.64
N GLY A 80 -18.78 19.00 -6.69
CA GLY A 80 -18.93 20.43 -6.94
C GLY A 80 -19.29 20.78 -8.39
N ASP A 81 -18.87 19.96 -9.35
CA ASP A 81 -19.22 20.08 -10.77
C ASP A 81 -19.06 18.71 -11.48
N THR A 82 -20.15 18.01 -11.61
CA THR A 82 -20.17 16.67 -12.24
C THR A 82 -19.96 16.67 -13.75
N SER A 83 -19.84 17.85 -14.39
CA SER A 83 -19.57 17.96 -15.81
C SER A 83 -18.07 17.94 -16.15
N LEU A 84 -17.22 18.00 -15.13
CA LEU A 84 -15.77 17.96 -15.33
C LEU A 84 -15.31 16.53 -15.67
N ASP A 85 -14.40 16.45 -16.63
CA ASP A 85 -13.71 15.22 -16.99
C ASP A 85 -12.58 14.99 -15.98
N MET A 86 -12.60 13.84 -15.30
CA MET A 86 -11.64 13.53 -14.23
C MET A 86 -10.41 12.84 -14.80
N ASP A 87 -9.25 13.17 -14.26
CA ASP A 87 -8.01 12.44 -14.49
C ASP A 87 -7.99 11.17 -13.62
N GLU A 88 -8.49 10.08 -14.19
CA GLU A 88 -8.60 8.77 -13.51
C GLU A 88 -7.23 8.27 -13.03
N GLU A 89 -6.14 8.50 -13.80
CA GLU A 89 -4.79 8.07 -13.39
C GLU A 89 -4.31 8.83 -12.14
N ALA A 90 -4.62 10.12 -12.06
CA ALA A 90 -4.29 10.94 -10.88
C ALA A 90 -5.08 10.48 -9.65
N ILE A 91 -6.36 10.17 -9.81
CA ILE A 91 -7.22 9.64 -8.75
C ILE A 91 -6.71 8.27 -8.28
N ASP A 92 -6.44 7.34 -9.19
CA ASP A 92 -5.91 6.01 -8.86
C ASP A 92 -4.58 6.09 -8.10
N SER A 93 -3.69 6.99 -8.51
CA SER A 93 -2.40 7.22 -7.82
C SER A 93 -2.61 7.73 -6.39
N MET A 94 -3.53 8.67 -6.20
CA MET A 94 -3.86 9.23 -4.89
C MET A 94 -4.49 8.17 -3.98
N LEU A 95 -5.47 7.42 -4.46
CA LEU A 95 -6.13 6.35 -3.73
C LEU A 95 -5.17 5.20 -3.40
N SER A 96 -4.27 4.85 -4.31
CA SER A 96 -3.21 3.88 -4.04
C SER A 96 -2.32 4.31 -2.88
N THR A 97 -1.98 5.59 -2.77
CA THR A 97 -1.22 6.14 -1.64
C THR A 97 -2.02 6.06 -0.34
N LEU A 98 -3.30 6.47 -0.37
CA LEU A 98 -4.18 6.40 0.80
C LEU A 98 -4.42 4.96 1.28
N SER A 99 -4.48 4.01 0.34
CA SER A 99 -4.79 2.62 0.65
C SER A 99 -3.71 1.89 1.44
N SER A 100 -2.47 2.40 1.42
CA SER A 100 -1.30 1.79 2.06
C SER A 100 -0.44 2.81 2.82
N LEU A 101 -1.09 3.80 3.42
CA LEU A 101 -0.40 4.85 4.16
C LEU A 101 0.22 4.28 5.44
N THR A 102 1.51 4.52 5.64
CA THR A 102 2.29 4.01 6.78
C THR A 102 2.83 5.14 7.65
N ALA A 103 3.04 4.84 8.94
CA ALA A 103 3.72 5.73 9.87
C ALA A 103 5.16 5.27 10.11
N ILE A 104 6.01 6.24 10.43
CA ILE A 104 7.39 5.98 10.89
C ILE A 104 7.36 5.53 12.35
N GLU A 105 6.46 6.11 13.15
CA GLU A 105 6.36 5.89 14.58
C GLU A 105 4.92 6.12 15.05
N GLU A 106 4.49 5.37 16.06
CA GLU A 106 3.26 5.61 16.80
C GLU A 106 3.59 6.33 18.11
N ILE A 107 3.00 7.51 18.32
CA ILE A 107 3.16 8.26 19.57
C ILE A 107 2.02 7.91 20.51
N SER A 108 2.31 7.10 21.52
CA SER A 108 1.32 6.66 22.51
C SER A 108 1.41 7.41 23.84
N ASP A 109 2.55 8.07 24.11
CA ASP A 109 2.79 8.79 25.37
C ASP A 109 2.64 10.32 25.15
N TYR A 110 1.41 10.77 25.07
CA TYR A 110 1.04 12.17 24.92
C TYR A 110 0.03 12.61 25.99
N THR A 111 0.02 13.88 26.34
CA THR A 111 -0.89 14.47 27.31
C THR A 111 -1.98 15.32 26.68
N ASP A 112 -1.71 15.94 25.55
CA ASP A 112 -2.64 16.80 24.81
C ASP A 112 -2.34 16.68 23.29
N LEU A 113 -3.37 16.38 22.51
CA LEU A 113 -3.29 16.32 21.04
C LEU A 113 -3.01 17.68 20.38
N LYS A 114 -3.18 18.77 21.12
CA LYS A 114 -2.88 20.14 20.61
C LYS A 114 -1.44 20.35 20.27
N GLU A 115 -0.51 19.70 21.01
CA GLU A 115 0.91 19.81 20.72
C GLU A 115 1.31 19.28 19.35
N PHE A 116 0.45 18.42 18.76
CA PHE A 116 0.59 17.88 17.41
C PHE A 116 -0.26 18.63 16.36
N GLY A 117 -0.99 19.69 16.73
CA GLY A 117 -1.83 20.47 15.83
C GLY A 117 -3.23 19.90 15.61
N PHE A 118 -3.65 18.88 16.35
CA PHE A 118 -4.97 18.26 16.17
C PHE A 118 -6.13 19.02 16.82
N ASP A 119 -5.90 20.16 17.45
CA ASP A 119 -6.98 21.06 17.90
C ASP A 119 -7.57 21.91 16.75
N GLN A 120 -6.75 22.16 15.71
CA GLN A 120 -7.16 22.82 14.46
C GLN A 120 -6.33 22.21 13.31
N PRO A 121 -6.61 20.95 12.90
CA PRO A 121 -5.87 20.33 11.82
C PRO A 121 -5.99 21.15 10.54
N GLU A 122 -4.88 21.35 9.84
CA GLU A 122 -4.84 22.16 8.62
C GLU A 122 -5.52 21.45 7.46
N ASP A 123 -5.36 20.13 7.40
CA ASP A 123 -5.87 19.30 6.32
C ASP A 123 -6.62 18.09 6.87
N LEU A 124 -7.67 17.72 6.17
CA LEU A 124 -8.49 16.54 6.43
C LEU A 124 -8.60 15.74 5.14
N ILE A 125 -8.32 14.45 5.24
CA ILE A 125 -8.53 13.50 4.15
C ILE A 125 -9.51 12.45 4.64
N SER A 126 -10.54 12.15 3.85
CA SER A 126 -11.51 11.11 4.20
C SER A 126 -11.78 10.21 3.02
N TYR A 127 -12.07 8.93 3.30
CA TYR A 127 -12.57 8.01 2.29
C TYR A 127 -13.70 7.16 2.85
N THR A 128 -14.55 6.66 1.97
CA THR A 128 -15.72 5.83 2.29
C THR A 128 -15.65 4.52 1.55
N THR A 129 -15.90 3.45 2.26
CA THR A 129 -16.08 2.08 1.73
C THR A 129 -17.44 1.54 2.12
N SER A 130 -17.77 0.31 1.71
CA SER A 130 -18.97 -0.39 2.17
C SER A 130 -18.99 -0.65 3.69
N GLU A 131 -17.82 -0.60 4.36
CA GLU A 131 -17.69 -0.85 5.80
C GLU A 131 -17.85 0.43 6.64
N GLY A 132 -17.75 1.61 6.01
CA GLY A 132 -17.88 2.90 6.66
C GLY A 132 -16.92 3.96 6.12
N SER A 133 -16.85 5.08 6.82
CA SER A 133 -15.98 6.19 6.46
C SER A 133 -14.82 6.31 7.45
N VAL A 134 -13.64 6.60 6.93
CA VAL A 134 -12.41 6.87 7.67
C VAL A 134 -11.99 8.30 7.41
N SER A 135 -11.54 9.00 8.47
CA SER A 135 -11.01 10.36 8.37
C SER A 135 -9.60 10.41 8.95
N LEU A 136 -8.70 10.99 8.18
CA LEU A 136 -7.30 11.18 8.50
C LEU A 136 -7.06 12.67 8.69
N PHE A 137 -6.65 13.06 9.87
CA PHE A 137 -6.31 14.45 10.20
C PHE A 137 -4.79 14.61 10.05
N VAL A 138 -4.38 15.65 9.34
CA VAL A 138 -2.98 16.04 9.20
C VAL A 138 -2.67 17.09 10.27
N GLY A 139 -1.74 16.76 11.13
CA GLY A 139 -1.27 17.64 12.19
C GLY A 139 -0.06 18.48 11.77
N ASN A 140 0.66 19.01 12.77
CA ASN A 140 1.85 19.80 12.54
C ASN A 140 2.98 18.97 11.93
N LYS A 141 3.69 19.54 10.96
CA LYS A 141 4.87 18.93 10.40
C LYS A 141 6.00 18.84 11.44
N ASN A 142 6.60 17.68 11.56
CA ASN A 142 7.83 17.49 12.32
C ASN A 142 9.04 17.79 11.42
N ASP A 143 9.64 18.97 11.59
CA ASP A 143 10.78 19.42 10.77
C ASP A 143 12.03 18.55 10.95
N THR A 144 12.20 17.90 12.10
CA THR A 144 13.35 17.04 12.36
C THR A 144 13.27 15.73 11.58
N LEU A 145 12.09 15.14 11.50
CA LEU A 145 11.82 13.90 10.77
C LEU A 145 11.38 14.15 9.33
N ASN A 146 11.07 15.41 8.99
CA ASN A 146 10.43 15.80 7.72
C ASN A 146 9.16 14.97 7.43
N ALA A 147 8.35 14.75 8.46
CA ALA A 147 7.13 13.95 8.47
C ALA A 147 5.98 14.74 9.15
N TYR A 148 4.76 14.28 8.93
CA TYR A 148 3.56 14.73 9.61
C TYR A 148 3.07 13.70 10.60
#